data_6e11adb739ab4765107ad7b23cf910f3
#
_entry.id   6e11adb739ab4765107ad7b23cf910f3
#
_cell.length_a   1.000
_cell.length_b   1.000
_cell.length_c   1.000
_cell.angle_alpha   90.00
_cell.angle_beta   90.00
_cell.angle_gamma   90.00
#
_symmetry.space_group_name_H-M   'P 1'
#
loop_
_entity.id
_entity.type
_entity.pdbx_description
1 polymer ?
#
loop_
_entity_poly.entity_id
_entity_poly.type
_entity_poly.pdbx_seq_one_letter_code
_entity_poly.pdbx_strand_id
1 'polypeptide(L)'
;MNNLALQSLTESIAIKYFGKAFKHEEYYNKRLRTTGGRYILSSHNIEINPKQYEMFGEKAVIDIIKHELCHYFLHLAGEGYQHRDKAFKILSAKVGAPRFCTP
;
A
#
# COMPACT_ATOMS: atom_id res chain seq x y z
N MET A 1 14.67 4.13 -6.23
CA MET A 1 14.48 3.07 -5.20
C MET A 1 14.29 1.75 -5.90
N ASN A 2 15.05 0.73 -5.53
CA ASN A 2 14.89 -0.61 -6.10
C ASN A 2 13.87 -1.43 -5.31
N ASN A 3 13.55 -2.64 -5.78
CA ASN A 3 12.56 -3.49 -5.13
C ASN A 3 12.97 -3.88 -3.71
N LEU A 4 14.25 -4.08 -3.46
CA LEU A 4 14.72 -4.44 -2.12
C LEU A 4 14.48 -3.29 -1.13
N ALA A 5 14.80 -2.06 -1.54
CA ALA A 5 14.54 -0.89 -0.72
C ALA A 5 13.04 -0.65 -0.51
N LEU A 6 12.25 -0.89 -1.55
CA LEU A 6 10.80 -0.77 -1.47
C LEU A 6 10.21 -1.77 -0.47
N GLN A 7 10.67 -3.01 -0.51
CA GLN A 7 10.24 -4.03 0.45
C GLN A 7 10.58 -3.62 1.89
N SER A 8 11.81 -3.17 2.12
CA SER A 8 12.24 -2.74 3.45
C SER A 8 11.42 -1.56 3.96
N LEU A 9 11.13 -0.60 3.09
CA LEU A 9 10.33 0.56 3.44
C LEU A 9 8.91 0.14 3.83
N THR A 10 8.33 -0.77 3.07
CA THR A 10 6.98 -1.29 3.35
C THR A 10 6.93 -2.00 4.69
N GLU A 11 7.92 -2.83 4.97
CA GLU A 11 8.00 -3.54 6.26
C GLU A 11 8.10 -2.55 7.42
N SER A 12 8.90 -1.49 7.27
CA SER A 12 9.04 -0.45 8.28
C SER A 12 7.73 0.30 8.51
N ILE A 13 7.03 0.66 7.43
CA ILE A 13 5.75 1.37 7.51
C ILE A 13 4.70 0.50 8.19
N ALA A 14 4.67 -0.79 7.87
CA ALA A 14 3.73 -1.72 8.48
C ALA A 14 3.89 -1.75 10.01
N ILE A 15 5.11 -1.87 10.49
CA ILE A 15 5.38 -1.87 11.93
C ILE A 15 5.05 -0.51 12.56
N LYS A 16 5.52 0.56 11.94
CA LYS A 16 5.40 1.91 12.51
C LYS A 16 3.95 2.39 12.61
N TYR A 17 3.16 2.19 11.56
CA TYR A 17 1.82 2.76 11.47
C TYR A 17 0.71 1.75 11.78
N PHE A 18 0.94 0.46 11.57
CA PHE A 18 -0.08 -0.58 11.77
C PHE A 18 0.22 -1.48 12.96
N GLY A 19 1.46 -1.47 13.46
CA GLY A 19 1.87 -2.32 14.57
C GLY A 19 1.90 -3.81 14.22
N LYS A 20 2.00 -4.14 12.95
CA LYS A 20 1.97 -5.52 12.45
C LYS A 20 3.00 -5.71 11.36
N ALA A 21 3.53 -6.92 11.22
CA ALA A 21 4.51 -7.23 10.19
C ALA A 21 3.85 -7.43 8.83
N PHE A 22 4.49 -6.89 7.79
CA PHE A 22 4.12 -7.21 6.41
C PHE A 22 4.88 -8.47 6.00
N LYS A 23 4.16 -9.55 5.74
CA LYS A 23 4.76 -10.88 5.54
C LYS A 23 4.72 -11.35 4.08
N HIS A 24 4.40 -10.48 3.15
CA HIS A 24 4.34 -10.80 1.74
C HIS A 24 5.31 -9.89 0.98
N GLU A 25 5.13 -9.74 -0.32
CA GLU A 25 6.10 -9.02 -1.14
C GLU A 25 5.51 -7.74 -1.70
N GLU A 26 6.36 -6.71 -1.77
CA GLU A 26 6.04 -5.48 -2.47
C GLU A 26 7.12 -5.19 -3.50
N TYR A 27 6.70 -4.83 -4.71
CA TYR A 27 7.62 -4.62 -5.82
C TYR A 27 7.01 -3.68 -6.85
N TYR A 28 7.87 -3.12 -7.70
CA TYR A 28 7.44 -2.27 -8.80
C TYR A 28 6.89 -3.12 -9.94
N ASN A 29 5.79 -2.65 -10.54
CA ASN A 29 5.24 -3.25 -11.75
C ASN A 29 5.11 -2.17 -12.82
N LYS A 30 5.96 -2.26 -13.86
CA LYS A 30 5.99 -1.29 -14.96
C LYS A 30 4.74 -1.34 -15.83
N ARG A 31 3.93 -2.39 -15.72
CA ARG A 31 2.71 -2.55 -16.50
C ARG A 31 1.54 -1.75 -15.95
N LEU A 32 1.63 -1.27 -14.72
CA LEU A 32 0.61 -0.40 -14.17
C LEU A 32 0.65 0.93 -14.91
N ARG A 33 -0.51 1.39 -15.40
CA ARG A 33 -0.58 2.60 -16.23
C ARG A 33 -1.21 3.77 -15.51
N THR A 34 -2.45 3.58 -15.02
CA THR A 34 -3.25 4.66 -14.44
C THR A 34 -3.33 4.57 -12.93
N THR A 35 -3.07 3.42 -12.35
CA THR A 35 -3.10 3.27 -10.90
C THR A 35 -1.72 3.43 -10.31
N GLY A 36 -1.63 4.06 -9.13
CA GLY A 36 -0.37 4.24 -8.43
C GLY A 36 0.13 2.97 -7.77
N GLY A 37 -0.78 2.09 -7.38
CA GLY A 37 -0.44 0.82 -6.76
C GLY A 37 -1.65 -0.07 -6.68
N ARG A 38 -1.43 -1.34 -6.34
CA ARG A 38 -2.54 -2.26 -6.13
C ARG A 38 -2.17 -3.37 -5.15
N TYR A 39 -3.17 -3.83 -4.44
CA TYR A 39 -3.10 -5.01 -3.59
C TYR A 39 -3.73 -6.19 -4.33
N ILE A 40 -3.02 -7.32 -4.39
CA ILE A 40 -3.47 -8.51 -5.11
C ILE A 40 -4.09 -9.49 -4.12
N LEU A 41 -5.39 -9.75 -4.25
CA LEU A 41 -6.12 -10.59 -3.30
C LEU A 41 -5.60 -12.02 -3.24
N SER A 42 -5.20 -12.57 -4.39
CA SER A 42 -4.80 -13.99 -4.46
C SER A 42 -3.43 -14.25 -3.85
N SER A 43 -2.47 -13.34 -4.02
CA SER A 43 -1.10 -13.53 -3.54
C SER A 43 -0.82 -12.79 -2.24
N HIS A 44 -1.64 -11.79 -1.90
CA HIS A 44 -1.42 -10.84 -0.82
C HIS A 44 -0.22 -9.94 -1.05
N ASN A 45 0.28 -9.88 -2.27
CA ASN A 45 1.38 -9.00 -2.64
C ASN A 45 0.87 -7.61 -3.01
N ILE A 46 1.76 -6.64 -2.95
CA ILE A 46 1.46 -5.26 -3.30
C ILE A 46 2.37 -4.84 -4.45
N GLU A 47 1.79 -4.17 -5.44
CA GLU A 47 2.53 -3.64 -6.59
C GLU A 47 2.45 -2.12 -6.60
N ILE A 48 3.57 -1.48 -6.93
CA ILE A 48 3.67 -0.02 -7.02
C ILE A 48 4.05 0.35 -8.45
N ASN A 49 3.41 1.38 -8.97
CA ASN A 49 3.78 1.94 -10.26
C ASN A 49 5.08 2.74 -10.10
N PRO A 50 6.17 2.35 -10.78
CA PRO A 50 7.45 3.03 -10.61
C PRO A 50 7.42 4.51 -10.98
N LYS A 51 6.48 4.93 -11.83
CA LYS A 51 6.32 6.33 -12.21
C LYS A 51 5.95 7.22 -11.01
N GLN A 52 5.35 6.65 -9.98
CA GLN A 52 4.99 7.43 -8.79
C GLN A 52 6.23 7.98 -8.09
N TYR A 53 7.26 7.16 -7.96
CA TYR A 53 8.52 7.62 -7.38
C TYR A 53 9.22 8.64 -8.29
N GLU A 54 9.27 8.34 -9.60
CA GLU A 54 9.96 9.19 -10.56
C GLU A 54 9.33 10.58 -10.68
N MET A 55 8.00 10.65 -10.64
CA MET A 55 7.28 11.91 -10.87
C MET A 55 7.00 12.69 -9.59
N PHE A 56 6.76 12.00 -8.48
CA PHE A 56 6.27 12.63 -7.27
C PHE A 56 7.13 12.38 -6.03
N GLY A 57 8.13 11.54 -6.11
CA GLY A 57 9.09 11.31 -5.04
C GLY A 57 8.64 10.30 -4.00
N GLU A 58 9.43 10.19 -2.94
CA GLU A 58 9.27 9.17 -1.92
C GLU A 58 7.96 9.31 -1.13
N LYS A 59 7.54 10.56 -0.85
CA LYS A 59 6.31 10.77 -0.08
C LYS A 59 5.09 10.17 -0.78
N ALA A 60 5.02 10.30 -2.11
CA ALA A 60 3.92 9.70 -2.87
C ALA A 60 3.93 8.17 -2.74
N VAL A 61 5.10 7.57 -2.78
CA VAL A 61 5.24 6.12 -2.60
C VAL A 61 4.81 5.70 -1.21
N ILE A 62 5.21 6.44 -0.18
CA ILE A 62 4.81 6.17 1.21
C ILE A 62 3.29 6.23 1.35
N ASP A 63 2.65 7.22 0.77
CA ASP A 63 1.19 7.35 0.82
C ASP A 63 0.49 6.16 0.16
N ILE A 64 1.01 5.71 -0.99
CA ILE A 64 0.47 4.55 -1.69
C ILE A 64 0.69 3.27 -0.86
N ILE A 65 1.87 3.11 -0.28
CA ILE A 65 2.16 1.96 0.58
C ILE A 65 1.15 1.89 1.74
N LYS A 66 0.91 3.02 2.42
CA LYS A 66 -0.07 3.06 3.50
C LYS A 66 -1.47 2.67 3.02
N HIS A 67 -1.88 3.18 1.88
CA HIS A 67 -3.18 2.87 1.29
C HIS A 67 -3.32 1.37 1.01
N GLU A 68 -2.33 0.79 0.33
CA GLU A 68 -2.37 -0.63 -0.02
C GLU A 68 -2.25 -1.53 1.22
N LEU A 69 -1.50 -1.11 2.24
CA LEU A 69 -1.43 -1.85 3.50
C LEU A 69 -2.76 -1.85 4.25
N CYS A 70 -3.59 -0.83 4.08
CA CYS A 70 -4.95 -0.86 4.62
C CYS A 70 -5.75 -2.01 4.00
N HIS A 71 -5.71 -2.16 2.68
CA HIS A 71 -6.34 -3.30 2.02
C HIS A 71 -5.78 -4.62 2.52
N TYR A 72 -4.46 -4.71 2.58
CA TYR A 72 -3.74 -5.92 2.97
C TYR A 72 -4.14 -6.39 4.37
N PHE A 73 -4.02 -5.54 5.37
CA PHE A 73 -4.30 -5.93 6.75
C PHE A 73 -5.78 -6.22 7.00
N LEU A 74 -6.68 -5.45 6.40
CA LEU A 74 -8.11 -5.68 6.55
C LEU A 74 -8.55 -6.97 5.86
N HIS A 75 -8.01 -7.23 4.67
CA HIS A 75 -8.33 -8.46 3.95
C HIS A 75 -7.87 -9.69 4.74
N LEU A 76 -6.63 -9.67 5.26
CA LEU A 76 -6.12 -10.78 6.07
C LEU A 76 -6.92 -10.98 7.36
N ALA A 77 -7.46 -9.91 7.93
CA ALA A 77 -8.27 -9.98 9.14
C ALA A 77 -9.72 -10.40 8.87
N GLY A 78 -10.11 -10.54 7.61
CA GLY A 78 -11.48 -10.86 7.26
C GLY A 78 -12.45 -9.70 7.47
N GLU A 79 -11.95 -8.46 7.46
CA GLU A 79 -12.76 -7.27 7.63
C GLU A 79 -12.99 -6.54 6.31
N GLY A 80 -13.82 -5.50 6.32
CA GLY A 80 -14.11 -4.75 5.11
C GLY A 80 -12.89 -4.02 4.57
N TYR A 81 -12.35 -4.52 3.47
CA TYR A 81 -11.09 -4.03 2.89
C TYR A 81 -11.29 -3.15 1.66
N GLN A 82 -12.52 -2.92 1.22
CA GLN A 82 -12.80 -2.09 0.05
C GLN A 82 -12.94 -0.62 0.44
N HIS A 83 -12.70 0.27 -0.52
CA HIS A 83 -12.73 1.72 -0.25
C HIS A 83 -14.04 2.20 0.38
N ARG A 84 -15.16 1.58 0.02
CA ARG A 84 -16.48 1.94 0.54
C ARG A 84 -16.73 1.44 1.96
N ASP A 85 -15.92 0.49 2.44
CA ASP A 85 -16.17 -0.14 3.73
C ASP A 85 -15.75 0.78 4.88
N LYS A 86 -16.54 0.76 5.94
CA LYS A 86 -16.31 1.59 7.12
C LYS A 86 -14.95 1.29 7.75
N ALA A 87 -14.58 0.00 7.82
CA ALA A 87 -13.30 -0.40 8.39
C ALA A 87 -12.13 0.22 7.62
N PHE A 88 -12.22 0.27 6.29
CA PHE A 88 -11.18 0.90 5.47
C PHE A 88 -11.10 2.40 5.74
N LYS A 89 -12.23 3.07 5.79
CA LYS A 89 -12.27 4.52 6.06
C LYS A 89 -11.63 4.87 7.40
N ILE A 90 -11.95 4.09 8.42
CA ILE A 90 -11.39 4.29 9.77
C ILE A 90 -9.88 4.06 9.78
N LEU A 91 -9.44 2.94 9.22
CA LEU A 91 -8.01 2.59 9.24
C LEU A 91 -7.18 3.57 8.42
N SER A 92 -7.64 3.95 7.22
CA SER A 92 -6.90 4.89 6.38
C SER A 92 -6.76 6.25 7.06
N ALA A 93 -7.78 6.72 7.74
CA ALA A 93 -7.71 7.97 8.51
C ALA A 93 -6.72 7.84 9.66
N LYS A 94 -6.74 6.70 10.36
CA LYS A 94 -5.88 6.46 11.52
C LYS A 94 -4.39 6.49 11.15
N VAL A 95 -4.01 5.90 10.02
CA VAL A 95 -2.61 5.83 9.61
C VAL A 95 -2.19 7.01 8.73
N GLY A 96 -3.11 7.90 8.39
CA GLY A 96 -2.82 9.05 7.55
C GLY A 96 -2.62 8.68 6.10
N ALA A 97 -3.30 7.64 5.62
CA ALA A 97 -3.26 7.24 4.22
C ALA A 97 -4.36 7.94 3.43
N PRO A 98 -4.13 8.26 2.14
CA PRO A 98 -5.22 8.75 1.30
C PRO A 98 -6.25 7.64 1.11
N ARG A 99 -7.53 8.03 1.05
CA ARG A 99 -8.62 7.07 0.85
C ARG A 99 -8.58 6.45 -0.54
N PHE A 100 -8.12 7.21 -1.53
CA PHE A 100 -7.98 6.75 -2.91
C PHE A 100 -6.54 6.98 -3.36
N CYS A 101 -6.00 5.98 -4.07
CA CYS A 101 -4.68 6.06 -4.67
C CYS A 101 -4.77 6.70 -6.05
N THR A 102 -5.08 7.98 -6.10
CA THR A 102 -5.04 8.69 -7.38
C THR A 102 -3.71 9.41 -7.53
N PRO A 103 -3.13 9.35 -8.72
CA PRO A 103 -1.91 10.11 -9.00
C PRO A 103 -2.18 11.61 -8.91
#